data_a904f71eff70ad5d35c1916982211900
#
_entry.id   a904f71eff70ad5d35c1916982211900
#
_cell.length_a   1.000
_cell.length_b   1.000
_cell.length_c   1.000
_cell.angle_alpha   90.00
_cell.angle_beta   90.00
_cell.angle_gamma   90.00
#
_symmetry.space_group_name_H-M   'P 1'
#
loop_
_entity.id
_entity.type
_entity.pdbx_description
1 polymer ?
#
loop_
_entity_poly.entity_id
_entity_poly.type
_entity_poly.pdbx_seq_one_letter_code
_entity_poly.pdbx_strand_id
1 'polypeptide(L)'
;MIHSFCDTHPELSFSLKEVEDEELLSGLEKDFFNLIFVRKHMIDPELYTFHALTEDRLVAVFPEAHPSASKKSVSLSELKKETFILMPPHTSIYRFCMQSFHNAGIHPQLLRTARAESIVSAVEIGEGISLLTESSFQFFRQPSLVSVPINGLEKLSVGIAHKKNMALTTSAKCFLQFVKSHM
;
A
#
# COMPACT_ATOMS: atom_id res chain seq x y z
N MET A 1 7.81 14.78 -7.28
CA MET A 1 9.12 14.07 -7.15
C MET A 1 9.67 13.63 -8.50
N ILE A 2 9.07 12.64 -9.22
CA ILE A 2 9.61 12.15 -10.52
C ILE A 2 9.69 13.27 -11.55
N HIS A 3 8.63 14.05 -11.76
CA HIS A 3 8.62 15.18 -12.67
C HIS A 3 9.71 16.21 -12.35
N SER A 4 9.83 16.59 -11.09
CA SER A 4 10.87 17.51 -10.61
C SER A 4 12.29 16.97 -10.83
N PHE A 5 12.50 15.64 -10.72
CA PHE A 5 13.77 15.02 -11.06
C PHE A 5 14.08 15.15 -12.54
N CYS A 6 13.13 14.85 -13.42
CA CYS A 6 13.31 14.97 -14.87
C CYS A 6 13.63 16.42 -15.30
N ASP A 7 12.97 17.40 -14.65
CA ASP A 7 13.22 18.83 -14.94
C ASP A 7 14.63 19.27 -14.54
N THR A 8 15.17 18.70 -13.46
CA THR A 8 16.52 19.04 -12.96
C THR A 8 17.65 18.24 -13.60
N HIS A 9 17.32 17.11 -14.25
CA HIS A 9 18.30 16.21 -14.87
C HIS A 9 17.85 15.81 -16.29
N PRO A 10 17.74 16.78 -17.22
CA PRO A 10 17.23 16.53 -18.58
C PRO A 10 18.14 15.61 -19.41
N GLU A 11 19.40 15.46 -19.01
CA GLU A 11 20.39 14.58 -19.64
C GLU A 11 20.18 13.09 -19.29
N LEU A 12 19.36 12.78 -18.28
CA LEU A 12 19.10 11.41 -17.85
C LEU A 12 17.81 10.87 -18.46
N SER A 13 17.89 9.73 -19.13
CA SER A 13 16.69 9.02 -19.57
C SER A 13 16.07 8.23 -18.41
N PHE A 14 14.76 8.33 -18.30
CA PHE A 14 13.98 7.72 -17.23
C PHE A 14 12.75 7.02 -17.83
N SER A 15 12.55 5.75 -17.48
CA SER A 15 11.35 4.98 -17.86
C SER A 15 10.60 4.55 -16.62
N LEU A 16 9.33 4.92 -16.53
CA LEU A 16 8.43 4.50 -15.48
C LEU A 16 7.42 3.49 -16.04
N LYS A 17 7.28 2.35 -15.38
CA LYS A 17 6.34 1.31 -15.74
C LYS A 17 5.50 0.93 -14.52
N GLU A 18 4.18 0.90 -14.67
CA GLU A 18 3.27 0.35 -13.69
C GLU A 18 3.05 -1.14 -13.98
N VAL A 19 3.22 -1.97 -12.96
CA VAL A 19 3.10 -3.42 -13.06
C VAL A 19 2.50 -3.98 -11.77
N GLU A 20 2.02 -5.22 -11.82
CA GLU A 20 1.51 -5.93 -10.65
C GLU A 20 2.65 -6.31 -9.67
N ASP A 21 2.29 -6.52 -8.40
CA ASP A 21 3.24 -6.78 -7.30
C ASP A 21 4.24 -7.93 -7.60
N GLU A 22 3.79 -9.00 -8.26
CA GLU A 22 4.65 -10.14 -8.62
C GLU A 22 5.65 -9.78 -9.71
N GLU A 23 5.24 -8.96 -10.69
CA GLU A 23 6.12 -8.49 -11.76
C GLU A 23 7.17 -7.51 -11.24
N LEU A 24 6.87 -6.71 -10.19
CA LEU A 24 7.83 -5.81 -9.56
C LEU A 24 9.08 -6.56 -9.09
N LEU A 25 8.90 -7.60 -8.28
CA LEU A 25 10.02 -8.36 -7.71
C LEU A 25 10.74 -9.17 -8.77
N SER A 26 10.01 -9.89 -9.62
CA SER A 26 10.62 -10.67 -10.70
C SER A 26 11.36 -9.80 -11.72
N GLY A 27 10.86 -8.60 -12.00
CA GLY A 27 11.52 -7.63 -12.87
C GLY A 27 12.81 -7.07 -12.26
N LEU A 28 12.83 -6.86 -10.93
CA LEU A 28 14.05 -6.48 -10.22
C LEU A 28 15.08 -7.62 -10.18
N GLU A 29 14.61 -8.86 -9.96
CA GLU A 29 15.47 -10.07 -9.99
C GLU A 29 16.13 -10.32 -11.34
N LYS A 30 15.39 -10.09 -12.42
CA LYS A 30 15.85 -10.31 -13.81
C LYS A 30 16.54 -9.08 -14.42
N ASP A 31 16.79 -8.03 -13.63
CA ASP A 31 17.44 -6.78 -14.04
C ASP A 31 16.66 -5.97 -15.10
N PHE A 32 15.34 -6.20 -15.23
CA PHE A 32 14.46 -5.36 -16.03
C PHE A 32 14.20 -4.01 -15.38
N PHE A 33 14.22 -3.97 -14.04
CA PHE A 33 14.10 -2.75 -13.26
C PHE A 33 15.38 -2.51 -12.46
N ASN A 34 15.85 -1.27 -12.44
CA ASN A 34 16.97 -0.85 -11.59
C ASN A 34 16.49 -0.51 -10.17
N LEU A 35 15.30 0.09 -10.09
CA LEU A 35 14.65 0.54 -8.87
C LEU A 35 13.17 0.18 -8.95
N ILE A 36 12.56 -0.17 -7.82
CA ILE A 36 11.11 -0.38 -7.72
C ILE A 36 10.55 0.44 -6.57
N PHE A 37 9.33 0.96 -6.74
CA PHE A 37 8.53 1.50 -5.62
C PHE A 37 7.75 0.36 -5.01
N VAL A 38 7.92 0.12 -3.72
CA VAL A 38 7.44 -1.09 -3.07
C VAL A 38 7.13 -0.86 -1.60
N ARG A 39 6.30 -1.69 -0.99
CA ARG A 39 6.13 -1.72 0.47
C ARG A 39 7.19 -2.58 1.12
N LYS A 40 7.73 -2.14 2.25
CA LYS A 40 8.84 -2.81 2.96
C LYS A 40 8.58 -4.30 3.23
N HIS A 41 7.36 -4.66 3.60
CA HIS A 41 7.01 -6.06 3.91
C HIS A 41 6.98 -7.01 2.68
N MET A 42 7.09 -6.47 1.46
CA MET A 42 7.12 -7.27 0.23
C MET A 42 8.52 -7.76 -0.12
N ILE A 43 9.56 -7.22 0.49
CA ILE A 43 10.95 -7.52 0.12
C ILE A 43 11.69 -8.22 1.24
N ASP A 44 12.65 -9.06 0.85
CA ASP A 44 13.60 -9.68 1.77
C ASP A 44 14.76 -8.71 2.03
N PRO A 45 14.98 -8.29 3.30
CA PRO A 45 16.07 -7.38 3.64
C PRO A 45 17.46 -7.99 3.43
N GLU A 46 17.60 -9.31 3.27
CA GLU A 46 18.88 -9.94 2.94
C GLU A 46 19.25 -9.74 1.46
N LEU A 47 18.26 -9.66 0.58
CA LEU A 47 18.46 -9.56 -0.87
C LEU A 47 18.41 -8.12 -1.38
N TYR A 48 17.64 -7.25 -0.72
CA TYR A 48 17.34 -5.91 -1.21
C TYR A 48 17.70 -4.82 -0.20
N THR A 49 18.13 -3.67 -0.74
CA THR A 49 18.26 -2.42 0.02
C THR A 49 16.97 -1.64 -0.13
N PHE A 50 16.41 -1.17 0.99
CA PHE A 50 15.18 -0.38 1.04
C PHE A 50 15.46 1.05 1.51
N HIS A 51 14.95 2.01 0.76
CA HIS A 51 14.98 3.44 1.11
C HIS A 51 13.54 3.87 1.39
N ALA A 52 13.21 4.03 2.67
CA ALA A 52 11.87 4.49 3.08
C ALA A 52 11.59 5.89 2.53
N LEU A 53 10.38 6.13 2.03
CA LEU A 53 9.90 7.43 1.53
C LEU A 53 8.80 7.99 2.42
N THR A 54 7.84 7.15 2.77
CA THR A 54 6.67 7.55 3.53
C THR A 54 6.13 6.37 4.32
N GLU A 55 5.31 6.68 5.32
CA GLU A 55 4.56 5.69 6.06
C GLU A 55 3.08 5.84 5.77
N ASP A 56 2.40 4.72 5.64
CA ASP A 56 0.95 4.61 5.52
C ASP A 56 0.44 3.65 6.61
N ARG A 57 -0.86 3.52 6.74
CA ARG A 57 -1.48 2.60 7.68
C ARG A 57 -2.77 2.04 7.11
N LEU A 58 -3.19 0.87 7.59
CA LEU A 58 -4.55 0.40 7.34
C LEU A 58 -5.55 1.16 8.19
N VAL A 59 -6.66 1.47 7.56
CA VAL A 59 -7.86 2.03 8.20
C VAL A 59 -9.06 1.15 7.86
N ALA A 60 -10.00 1.04 8.77
CA ALA A 60 -11.31 0.47 8.50
C ALA A 60 -12.21 1.56 7.91
N VAL A 61 -12.87 1.26 6.80
CA VAL A 61 -13.74 2.20 6.08
C VAL A 61 -15.19 1.80 6.30
N PHE A 62 -15.99 2.75 6.77
CA PHE A 62 -17.38 2.59 7.15
C PHE A 62 -18.29 3.64 6.50
N PRO A 63 -19.59 3.33 6.27
CA PRO A 63 -20.59 4.36 6.13
C PRO A 63 -20.65 5.23 7.42
N GLU A 64 -20.95 6.53 7.28
CA GLU A 64 -21.02 7.46 8.42
C GLU A 64 -22.02 6.99 9.51
N ALA A 65 -23.10 6.32 9.11
CA ALA A 65 -24.10 5.76 10.02
C ALA A 65 -23.65 4.50 10.78
N HIS A 66 -22.46 3.95 10.48
CA HIS A 66 -21.98 2.72 11.12
C HIS A 66 -21.63 2.97 12.61
N PRO A 67 -21.96 2.04 13.55
CA PRO A 67 -21.68 2.24 14.99
C PRO A 67 -20.20 2.51 15.30
N SER A 68 -19.28 2.00 14.48
CA SER A 68 -17.84 2.21 14.67
C SER A 68 -17.32 3.49 14.01
N ALA A 69 -18.09 4.21 13.22
CA ALA A 69 -17.66 5.41 12.50
C ALA A 69 -17.24 6.56 13.41
N SER A 70 -17.83 6.66 14.62
CA SER A 70 -17.51 7.69 15.61
C SER A 70 -16.34 7.34 16.54
N LYS A 71 -15.77 6.14 16.41
CA LYS A 71 -14.66 5.70 17.28
C LYS A 71 -13.35 6.36 16.86
N LYS A 72 -12.48 6.61 17.84
CA LYS A 72 -11.10 7.11 17.57
C LYS A 72 -10.21 6.06 16.91
N SER A 73 -10.48 4.79 17.19
CA SER A 73 -9.81 3.63 16.61
C SER A 73 -10.61 2.37 16.87
N VAL A 74 -10.36 1.30 16.11
CA VAL A 74 -10.95 -0.03 16.28
C VAL A 74 -9.87 -1.09 16.28
N SER A 75 -10.18 -2.26 16.85
CA SER A 75 -9.35 -3.47 16.69
C SER A 75 -9.98 -4.40 15.66
N LEU A 76 -9.19 -5.29 15.06
CA LEU A 76 -9.73 -6.33 14.16
C LEU A 76 -10.73 -7.24 14.90
N SER A 77 -10.53 -7.47 16.19
CA SER A 77 -11.45 -8.28 17.02
C SER A 77 -12.84 -7.68 17.14
N GLU A 78 -12.95 -6.35 17.17
CA GLU A 78 -14.25 -5.67 17.21
C GLU A 78 -14.99 -5.81 15.86
N LEU A 79 -14.25 -6.01 14.76
CA LEU A 79 -14.77 -6.11 13.41
C LEU A 79 -15.04 -7.57 12.97
N LYS A 80 -14.83 -8.56 13.83
CA LYS A 80 -14.90 -10.00 13.48
C LYS A 80 -16.26 -10.47 12.93
N LYS A 81 -17.33 -9.73 13.18
CA LYS A 81 -18.69 -10.05 12.71
C LYS A 81 -19.07 -9.28 11.44
N GLU A 82 -18.22 -8.37 11.03
CA GLU A 82 -18.47 -7.54 9.83
C GLU A 82 -18.22 -8.33 8.56
N THR A 83 -18.89 -7.93 7.51
CA THR A 83 -18.68 -8.44 6.16
C THR A 83 -17.70 -7.53 5.43
N PHE A 84 -16.64 -8.11 4.88
CA PHE A 84 -15.55 -7.35 4.27
C PHE A 84 -15.58 -7.38 2.74
N ILE A 85 -15.23 -6.26 2.16
CA ILE A 85 -14.85 -6.13 0.75
C ILE A 85 -13.39 -5.69 0.74
N LEU A 86 -12.49 -6.53 0.21
CA LEU A 86 -11.05 -6.28 0.26
C LEU A 86 -10.46 -6.07 -1.13
N MET A 87 -9.22 -5.59 -1.17
CA MET A 87 -8.43 -5.53 -2.42
C MET A 87 -8.27 -6.93 -3.02
N PRO A 88 -7.93 -7.06 -4.32
CA PRO A 88 -7.75 -8.36 -4.96
C PRO A 88 -6.60 -9.18 -4.34
N PRO A 89 -6.67 -10.53 -4.37
CA PRO A 89 -5.70 -11.42 -3.70
C PRO A 89 -4.24 -11.26 -4.16
N HIS A 90 -4.00 -10.83 -5.39
CA HIS A 90 -2.66 -10.58 -5.93
C HIS A 90 -2.00 -9.31 -5.37
N THR A 91 -2.73 -8.47 -4.64
CA THR A 91 -2.20 -7.23 -4.05
C THR A 91 -1.53 -7.47 -2.71
N SER A 92 -0.44 -6.74 -2.44
CA SER A 92 0.25 -6.76 -1.14
C SER A 92 -0.65 -6.34 0.02
N ILE A 93 -1.62 -5.44 -0.23
CA ILE A 93 -2.58 -5.02 0.79
C ILE A 93 -3.53 -6.14 1.18
N TYR A 94 -4.03 -6.92 0.22
CA TYR A 94 -4.84 -8.10 0.56
C TYR A 94 -4.05 -9.08 1.43
N ARG A 95 -2.82 -9.42 1.02
CA ARG A 95 -1.96 -10.33 1.79
C ARG A 95 -1.69 -9.79 3.20
N PHE A 96 -1.44 -8.49 3.34
CA PHE A 96 -1.25 -7.85 4.64
C PHE A 96 -2.52 -7.91 5.50
N CYS A 97 -3.71 -7.66 4.93
CA CYS A 97 -4.98 -7.79 5.64
C CYS A 97 -5.21 -9.23 6.12
N MET A 98 -5.03 -10.22 5.24
CA MET A 98 -5.24 -11.62 5.58
C MET A 98 -4.25 -12.11 6.65
N GLN A 99 -2.98 -11.70 6.57
CA GLN A 99 -1.99 -11.99 7.60
C GLN A 99 -2.35 -11.34 8.95
N SER A 100 -2.87 -10.11 8.92
CA SER A 100 -3.31 -9.39 10.12
C SER A 100 -4.51 -10.09 10.78
N PHE A 101 -5.48 -10.55 10.00
CA PHE A 101 -6.59 -11.36 10.49
C PHE A 101 -6.12 -12.69 11.09
N HIS A 102 -5.21 -13.38 10.39
CA HIS A 102 -4.63 -14.65 10.88
C HIS A 102 -3.91 -14.45 12.22
N ASN A 103 -3.06 -13.42 12.33
CA ASN A 103 -2.35 -13.12 13.58
C ASN A 103 -3.29 -12.75 14.74
N ALA A 104 -4.45 -12.20 14.43
CA ALA A 104 -5.50 -11.90 15.41
C ALA A 104 -6.42 -13.10 15.73
N GLY A 105 -6.21 -14.27 15.09
CA GLY A 105 -7.06 -15.45 15.23
C GLY A 105 -8.48 -15.26 14.67
N ILE A 106 -8.63 -14.44 13.64
CA ILE A 106 -9.92 -14.07 13.05
C ILE A 106 -10.04 -14.65 11.64
N HIS A 107 -11.20 -15.25 11.36
CA HIS A 107 -11.60 -15.63 10.01
C HIS A 107 -12.60 -14.59 9.49
N PRO A 108 -12.16 -13.67 8.60
CA PRO A 108 -13.03 -12.60 8.11
C PRO A 108 -14.15 -13.15 7.22
N GLN A 109 -15.35 -12.59 7.37
CA GLN A 109 -16.44 -12.85 6.41
C GLN A 109 -16.18 -12.02 5.15
N LEU A 110 -15.58 -12.63 4.12
CA LEU A 110 -15.26 -11.96 2.87
C LEU A 110 -16.44 -12.09 1.89
N LEU A 111 -17.06 -10.95 1.54
CA LEU A 111 -18.12 -10.90 0.54
C LEU A 111 -17.53 -11.04 -0.88
N ARG A 112 -16.58 -10.19 -1.20
CA ARG A 112 -15.90 -10.16 -2.50
C ARG A 112 -14.63 -9.34 -2.44
N THR A 113 -13.88 -9.34 -3.54
CA THR A 113 -12.73 -8.46 -3.73
C THR A 113 -12.99 -7.47 -4.87
N ALA A 114 -12.42 -6.27 -4.79
CA ALA A 114 -12.55 -5.21 -5.79
C ALA A 114 -11.38 -4.23 -5.71
N ARG A 115 -11.23 -3.36 -6.72
CA ARG A 115 -10.29 -2.24 -6.67
C ARG A 115 -10.80 -1.15 -5.73
N ALA A 116 -9.89 -0.30 -5.26
CA ALA A 116 -10.18 0.68 -4.20
C ALA A 116 -11.38 1.60 -4.51
N GLU A 117 -11.50 2.09 -5.73
CA GLU A 117 -12.64 2.91 -6.17
C GLU A 117 -13.98 2.17 -6.09
N SER A 118 -13.99 0.89 -6.49
CA SER A 118 -15.19 0.03 -6.41
C SER A 118 -15.51 -0.38 -4.97
N ILE A 119 -14.49 -0.56 -4.13
CA ILE A 119 -14.65 -0.81 -2.69
C ILE A 119 -15.35 0.37 -2.03
N VAL A 120 -14.87 1.58 -2.27
CA VAL A 120 -15.44 2.80 -1.69
C VAL A 120 -16.92 2.93 -2.06
N SER A 121 -17.27 2.72 -3.35
CA SER A 121 -18.66 2.73 -3.79
C SER A 121 -19.53 1.64 -3.15
N ALA A 122 -19.00 0.43 -2.98
CA ALA A 122 -19.70 -0.67 -2.35
C ALA A 122 -19.95 -0.45 -0.85
N VAL A 123 -18.97 0.11 -0.15
CA VAL A 123 -19.12 0.50 1.28
C VAL A 123 -20.17 1.61 1.42
N GLU A 124 -20.19 2.58 0.50
CA GLU A 124 -21.14 3.68 0.52
C GLU A 124 -22.61 3.21 0.43
N ILE A 125 -22.87 2.20 -0.40
CA ILE A 125 -24.23 1.61 -0.52
C ILE A 125 -24.53 0.52 0.52
N GLY A 126 -23.62 0.29 1.49
CA GLY A 126 -23.83 -0.59 2.62
C GLY A 126 -23.66 -2.08 2.33
N GLU A 127 -22.93 -2.47 1.27
CA GLU A 127 -22.66 -3.90 1.00
C GLU A 127 -21.77 -4.56 2.07
N GLY A 128 -20.98 -3.75 2.80
CA GLY A 128 -20.08 -4.22 3.84
C GLY A 128 -19.12 -3.11 4.27
N ILE A 129 -18.06 -3.49 4.95
CA ILE A 129 -16.95 -2.60 5.33
C ILE A 129 -15.68 -2.98 4.58
N SER A 130 -14.64 -2.15 4.68
CA SER A 130 -13.36 -2.46 4.06
C SER A 130 -12.17 -2.12 4.95
N LEU A 131 -11.01 -2.72 4.61
CA LEU A 131 -9.70 -2.31 5.07
C LEU A 131 -8.92 -1.77 3.86
N LEU A 132 -8.60 -0.49 3.88
CA LEU A 132 -7.81 0.18 2.86
C LEU A 132 -6.59 0.85 3.51
N THR A 133 -5.60 1.21 2.71
CA THR A 133 -4.60 2.16 3.19
C THR A 133 -5.22 3.54 3.34
N GLU A 134 -4.76 4.31 4.32
CA GLU A 134 -5.29 5.65 4.57
C GLU A 134 -5.11 6.54 3.34
N SER A 135 -3.98 6.45 2.65
CA SER A 135 -3.73 7.20 1.41
C SER A 135 -4.72 6.83 0.30
N SER A 136 -5.00 5.54 0.10
CA SER A 136 -5.99 5.09 -0.90
C SER A 136 -7.39 5.58 -0.57
N PHE A 137 -7.79 5.50 0.70
CA PHE A 137 -9.09 6.02 1.13
C PHE A 137 -9.18 7.53 0.90
N GLN A 138 -8.17 8.30 1.27
CA GLN A 138 -8.17 9.76 1.07
C GLN A 138 -8.27 10.15 -0.41
N PHE A 139 -7.66 9.37 -1.30
CA PHE A 139 -7.72 9.61 -2.74
C PHE A 139 -9.13 9.38 -3.33
N PHE A 140 -9.83 8.32 -2.88
CA PHE A 140 -11.17 7.95 -3.36
C PHE A 140 -12.29 8.37 -2.42
N ARG A 141 -12.02 9.22 -1.42
CA ARG A 141 -12.95 9.58 -0.35
C ARG A 141 -14.29 10.07 -0.87
N GLN A 142 -15.36 9.54 -0.28
CA GLN A 142 -16.72 10.04 -0.41
C GLN A 142 -17.17 10.72 0.90
N PRO A 143 -17.99 11.78 0.83
CA PRO A 143 -18.44 12.50 2.03
C PRO A 143 -19.22 11.65 3.03
N SER A 144 -19.92 10.61 2.54
CA SER A 144 -20.74 9.68 3.33
C SER A 144 -19.93 8.58 4.04
N LEU A 145 -18.61 8.56 3.84
CA LEU A 145 -17.72 7.53 4.37
C LEU A 145 -16.72 8.09 5.40
N VAL A 146 -16.42 7.27 6.39
CA VAL A 146 -15.44 7.56 7.44
C VAL A 146 -14.38 6.47 7.47
N SER A 147 -13.13 6.89 7.66
CA SER A 147 -12.03 5.98 7.96
C SER A 147 -11.66 6.05 9.44
N VAL A 148 -11.50 4.87 10.04
CA VAL A 148 -11.13 4.75 11.45
C VAL A 148 -9.83 3.92 11.55
N PRO A 149 -8.80 4.44 12.24
CA PRO A 149 -7.54 3.72 12.43
C PRO A 149 -7.73 2.36 13.10
N ILE A 150 -6.92 1.37 12.69
CA ILE A 150 -6.93 0.04 13.29
C ILE A 150 -5.78 -0.06 14.29
N ASN A 151 -6.11 -0.37 15.55
CA ASN A 151 -5.12 -0.56 16.60
C ASN A 151 -4.36 -1.88 16.44
N GLY A 152 -3.09 -1.88 16.84
CA GLY A 152 -2.26 -3.07 16.91
C GLY A 152 -1.69 -3.55 15.58
N LEU A 153 -1.90 -2.79 14.49
CA LEU A 153 -1.26 -3.06 13.21
C LEU A 153 0.00 -2.23 13.03
N GLU A 154 0.99 -2.84 12.38
CA GLU A 154 2.20 -2.14 11.97
C GLU A 154 1.90 -1.13 10.86
N LYS A 155 2.69 -0.06 10.83
CA LYS A 155 2.65 0.89 9.72
C LYS A 155 3.20 0.26 8.44
N LEU A 156 2.66 0.70 7.32
CA LEU A 156 3.07 0.29 5.98
C LEU A 156 4.12 1.27 5.45
N SER A 157 5.39 0.94 5.61
CA SER A 157 6.45 1.75 5.02
C SER A 157 6.51 1.53 3.51
N VAL A 158 6.38 2.62 2.75
CA VAL A 158 6.50 2.65 1.28
C VAL A 158 7.82 3.30 0.92
N GLY A 159 8.52 2.75 -0.06
CA GLY A 159 9.84 3.23 -0.42
C GLY A 159 10.34 2.71 -1.75
N ILE A 160 11.62 2.95 -2.00
CA ILE A 160 12.34 2.47 -3.16
C ILE A 160 13.24 1.32 -2.74
N ALA A 161 13.21 0.23 -3.52
CA ALA A 161 14.12 -0.90 -3.33
C ALA A 161 14.97 -1.17 -4.56
N HIS A 162 16.15 -1.73 -4.33
CA HIS A 162 17.06 -2.26 -5.34
C HIS A 162 17.83 -3.46 -4.80
N LYS A 163 18.42 -4.27 -5.67
CA LYS A 163 19.29 -5.40 -5.27
C LYS A 163 20.51 -4.90 -4.46
N LYS A 164 20.84 -5.58 -3.38
CA LYS A 164 22.05 -5.27 -2.57
C LYS A 164 23.35 -5.46 -3.34
N ASN A 165 23.45 -6.56 -4.07
CA ASN A 165 24.68 -7.01 -4.70
C ASN A 165 24.85 -6.55 -6.15
N MET A 166 24.07 -5.56 -6.59
CA MET A 166 24.15 -5.00 -7.94
C MET A 166 24.61 -3.56 -7.91
N ALA A 167 25.57 -3.24 -8.76
CA ALA A 167 25.99 -1.86 -8.97
C ALA A 167 24.85 -1.08 -9.65
N LEU A 168 24.34 -0.08 -8.97
CA LEU A 168 23.35 0.83 -9.57
C LEU A 168 23.96 1.63 -10.73
N THR A 169 23.17 1.84 -11.77
CA THR A 169 23.51 2.77 -12.86
C THR A 169 23.69 4.19 -12.31
N THR A 170 24.39 5.04 -13.06
CA THR A 170 24.57 6.44 -12.67
C THR A 170 23.23 7.16 -12.50
N SER A 171 22.28 6.94 -13.41
CA SER A 171 20.93 7.50 -13.34
C SER A 171 20.18 7.05 -12.08
N ALA A 172 20.24 5.75 -11.74
CA ALA A 172 19.60 5.21 -10.54
C ALA A 172 20.20 5.80 -9.24
N LYS A 173 21.53 5.95 -9.18
CA LYS A 173 22.21 6.60 -8.04
C LYS A 173 21.78 8.06 -7.91
N CYS A 174 21.77 8.80 -9.03
CA CYS A 174 21.37 10.20 -9.07
C CYS A 174 19.93 10.37 -8.58
N PHE A 175 19.01 9.51 -9.07
CA PHE A 175 17.62 9.52 -8.60
C PHE A 175 17.48 9.25 -7.11
N LEU A 176 18.18 8.24 -6.57
CA LEU A 176 18.15 7.94 -5.13
C LEU A 176 18.72 9.10 -4.28
N GLN A 177 19.77 9.77 -4.75
CA GLN A 177 20.31 10.95 -4.07
C GLN A 177 19.31 12.11 -4.09
N PHE A 178 18.70 12.38 -5.25
CA PHE A 178 17.65 13.38 -5.38
C PHE A 178 16.50 13.13 -4.43
N VAL A 179 15.99 11.89 -4.36
CA VAL A 179 14.91 11.50 -3.45
C VAL A 179 15.30 11.78 -2.00
N LYS A 180 16.51 11.37 -1.56
CA LYS A 180 16.99 11.58 -0.19
C LYS A 180 17.13 13.05 0.20
N SER A 181 17.42 13.93 -0.76
CA SER A 181 17.55 15.37 -0.49
C SER A 181 16.21 16.12 -0.46
N HIS A 182 15.11 15.46 -0.86
CA HIS A 182 13.76 16.05 -0.92
C HIS A 182 12.75 15.36 0.02
N MET A 183 13.25 14.55 0.93
CA MET A 183 12.53 13.95 2.07
C MET A 183 12.73 14.79 3.33
#